data_03fbc585c0553ce9a3838a26fb3984fc
#
_entry.id   03fbc585c0553ce9a3838a26fb3984fc
#
_cell.length_a   1.000
_cell.length_b   1.000
_cell.length_c   1.000
_cell.angle_alpha   90.00
_cell.angle_beta   90.00
_cell.angle_gamma   90.00
#
_symmetry.space_group_name_H-M   'P 1'
#
loop_
_entity.id
_entity.type
_entity.pdbx_description
1 polymer ?
#
loop_
_entity_poly.entity_id
_entity_poly.type
_entity_poly.pdbx_seq_one_letter_code
_entity_poly.pdbx_strand_id
1 'polypeptide(L)'
;MIDTSRHYLSVGEIQRIIDSLPINKFNKLHWHIVDSQSFPFDSSSEPELVKGAFTPKLTYTSDDLTTLNEYAHRRGVEIIFEVDVPGHAASWGAGKPELLADCYA
;
A
#
# COMPACT_ATOMS: atom_id res chain seq x y z
N MET A 1 -11.50 2.81 4.79
CA MET A 1 -10.02 2.74 4.73
C MET A 1 -9.58 1.30 4.83
N ILE A 2 -8.54 0.90 4.11
CA ILE A 2 -7.80 -0.37 4.30
C ILE A 2 -6.36 -0.06 4.67
N ASP A 3 -5.71 -0.98 5.40
CA ASP A 3 -4.32 -0.88 5.84
C ASP A 3 -3.62 -2.20 5.50
N THR A 4 -2.79 -2.17 4.48
CA THR A 4 -2.11 -3.36 3.97
C THR A 4 -0.66 -3.49 4.45
N SER A 5 -0.20 -2.53 5.23
CA SER A 5 1.08 -2.63 5.93
C SER A 5 0.98 -3.52 7.16
N ARG A 6 -0.08 -3.37 7.99
CA ARG A 6 -0.28 -4.19 9.18
C ARG A 6 -0.95 -5.52 8.84
N HIS A 7 -1.78 -5.54 7.80
CA HIS A 7 -2.48 -6.74 7.36
C HIS A 7 -2.56 -6.78 5.83
N TYR A 8 -1.69 -7.58 5.20
CA TYR A 8 -1.69 -7.74 3.75
C TYR A 8 -3.03 -8.32 3.27
N LEU A 9 -3.59 -7.71 2.24
CA LEU A 9 -4.77 -8.18 1.51
C LEU A 9 -4.36 -8.51 0.08
N SER A 10 -4.79 -9.66 -0.44
CA SER A 10 -4.54 -9.99 -1.84
C SER A 10 -5.30 -9.06 -2.79
N VAL A 11 -4.84 -8.94 -4.02
CA VAL A 11 -5.51 -8.17 -5.08
C VAL A 11 -6.99 -8.56 -5.19
N GLY A 12 -7.30 -9.86 -5.13
CA GLY A 12 -8.68 -10.35 -5.20
C GLY A 12 -9.54 -9.96 -4.00
N GLU A 13 -8.95 -9.83 -2.81
CA GLU A 13 -9.66 -9.33 -1.62
C GLU A 13 -9.95 -7.84 -1.73
N ILE A 14 -8.98 -7.06 -2.22
CA ILE A 14 -9.17 -5.62 -2.47
C ILE A 14 -10.26 -5.40 -3.54
N GLN A 15 -10.29 -6.21 -4.60
CA GLN A 15 -11.37 -6.15 -5.61
C GLN A 15 -12.76 -6.40 -4.98
N ARG A 16 -12.89 -7.38 -4.09
CA ARG A 16 -14.16 -7.63 -3.37
C ARG A 16 -14.56 -6.46 -2.48
N ILE A 17 -13.59 -5.81 -1.83
CA ILE A 17 -13.85 -4.58 -1.07
C ILE A 17 -14.34 -3.48 -2.01
N ILE A 18 -13.66 -3.24 -3.13
CA ILE A 18 -14.06 -2.24 -4.13
C ILE A 18 -15.48 -2.52 -4.63
N ASP A 19 -15.84 -3.79 -4.91
CA ASP A 19 -17.20 -4.16 -5.33
C ASP A 19 -18.29 -3.79 -4.30
N SER A 20 -17.95 -3.85 -3.02
CA SER A 20 -18.89 -3.54 -1.93
C SER A 20 -19.13 -2.05 -1.74
N LEU A 21 -18.21 -1.18 -2.16
CA LEU A 21 -18.27 0.26 -1.89
C LEU A 21 -19.45 0.94 -2.57
N PRO A 22 -19.68 0.78 -3.89
CA PRO A 22 -20.83 1.43 -4.56
C PRO A 22 -22.18 0.96 -4.00
N ILE A 23 -22.28 -0.31 -3.62
CA ILE A 23 -23.50 -0.88 -3.02
C ILE A 23 -23.86 -0.14 -1.73
N ASN A 24 -22.82 0.27 -0.97
CA ASN A 24 -22.96 1.03 0.27
C ASN A 24 -22.86 2.55 0.05
N LYS A 25 -22.90 3.02 -1.21
CA LYS A 25 -22.83 4.44 -1.60
C LYS A 25 -21.54 5.14 -1.23
N PHE A 26 -20.43 4.39 -1.12
CA PHE A 26 -19.09 4.95 -1.02
C PHE A 26 -18.48 5.11 -2.42
N ASN A 27 -17.80 6.21 -2.65
CA ASN A 27 -17.12 6.52 -3.90
C ASN A 27 -15.60 6.72 -3.75
N LYS A 28 -15.05 6.46 -2.56
CA LYS A 28 -13.62 6.56 -2.29
C LYS A 28 -13.15 5.38 -1.44
N LEU A 29 -11.96 4.87 -1.77
CA LEU A 29 -11.19 3.92 -0.98
C LEU A 29 -9.90 4.60 -0.54
N HIS A 30 -9.77 4.90 0.74
CA HIS A 30 -8.52 5.32 1.33
C HIS A 30 -7.66 4.09 1.61
N TRP A 31 -6.49 4.01 0.97
CA TRP A 31 -5.58 2.88 1.09
C TRP A 31 -4.25 3.32 1.70
N HIS A 32 -4.09 3.01 3.00
CA HIS A 32 -2.83 3.12 3.72
C HIS A 32 -1.97 1.93 3.34
N ILE A 33 -1.10 2.12 2.32
CA ILE A 33 -0.44 1.01 1.66
C ILE A 33 0.82 0.55 2.38
N VAL A 34 1.57 1.47 3.00
CA VAL A 34 2.85 1.23 3.70
C VAL A 34 2.84 1.86 5.09
N ASP A 35 3.58 1.27 6.01
CA ASP A 35 3.78 1.78 7.39
C ASP A 35 5.09 1.19 7.96
N SER A 36 5.34 1.41 9.24
CA SER A 36 6.53 0.91 9.96
C SER A 36 6.67 -0.61 9.96
N GLN A 37 5.57 -1.36 9.88
CA GLN A 37 5.56 -2.82 9.91
C GLN A 37 5.91 -3.46 8.58
N SER A 38 5.52 -2.84 7.45
CA SER A 38 5.76 -3.41 6.13
C SER A 38 5.70 -2.36 5.03
N PHE A 39 6.51 -2.59 3.98
CA PHE A 39 6.47 -1.85 2.72
C PHE A 39 6.11 -2.81 1.57
N PRO A 40 4.83 -3.16 1.37
CA PRO A 40 4.41 -4.17 0.41
C PRO A 40 4.29 -3.64 -1.03
N PHE A 41 4.82 -2.48 -1.35
CA PHE A 41 4.74 -1.90 -2.69
C PHE A 41 6.08 -1.99 -3.43
N ASP A 42 6.08 -2.64 -4.61
CA ASP A 42 7.23 -2.71 -5.51
C ASP A 42 7.24 -1.46 -6.42
N SER A 43 7.97 -0.44 -5.95
CA SER A 43 8.12 0.84 -6.66
C SER A 43 9.20 0.74 -7.72
N SER A 44 8.88 1.09 -8.95
CA SER A 44 9.86 1.12 -10.06
C SER A 44 10.93 2.21 -9.87
N SER A 45 10.61 3.30 -9.16
CA SER A 45 11.59 4.37 -8.86
C SER A 45 12.49 4.04 -7.67
N GLU A 46 11.99 3.24 -6.71
CA GLU A 46 12.70 2.89 -5.48
C GLU A 46 12.53 1.39 -5.15
N PRO A 47 13.08 0.50 -6.00
CA PRO A 47 12.84 -0.94 -5.89
C PRO A 47 13.40 -1.57 -4.60
N GLU A 48 14.38 -0.93 -3.95
CA GLU A 48 14.95 -1.43 -2.70
C GLU A 48 13.97 -1.38 -1.53
N LEU A 49 12.97 -0.48 -1.56
CA LEU A 49 12.02 -0.29 -0.46
C LEU A 49 11.12 -1.52 -0.24
N VAL A 50 10.87 -2.31 -1.28
CA VAL A 50 10.08 -3.55 -1.18
C VAL A 50 10.73 -4.61 -0.28
N LYS A 51 12.03 -4.47 0.05
CA LYS A 51 12.69 -5.31 1.06
C LYS A 51 12.05 -5.17 2.44
N GLY A 52 11.31 -4.08 2.68
CA GLY A 52 10.49 -3.89 3.88
C GLY A 52 9.19 -4.68 3.90
N ALA A 53 8.84 -5.43 2.86
CA ALA A 53 7.67 -6.30 2.86
C ALA A 53 7.82 -7.48 3.84
N PHE A 54 6.72 -8.01 4.37
CA PHE A 54 6.76 -9.19 5.23
C PHE A 54 7.41 -10.39 4.56
N THR A 55 7.12 -10.60 3.29
CA THR A 55 7.76 -11.60 2.41
C THR A 55 7.70 -11.12 0.96
N PRO A 56 8.57 -11.62 0.07
CA PRO A 56 8.52 -11.27 -1.35
C PRO A 56 7.21 -11.67 -2.07
N LYS A 57 6.39 -12.52 -1.45
CA LYS A 57 5.09 -12.95 -2.01
C LYS A 57 3.92 -12.06 -1.60
N LEU A 58 4.11 -11.23 -0.58
CA LEU A 58 3.09 -10.32 -0.05
C LEU A 58 3.41 -8.89 -0.46
N THR A 59 3.42 -8.66 -1.76
CA THR A 59 3.74 -7.37 -2.38
C THR A 59 2.75 -7.04 -3.49
N TYR A 60 2.63 -5.77 -3.82
CA TYR A 60 1.87 -5.24 -4.94
C TYR A 60 2.85 -4.67 -5.96
N THR A 61 2.73 -5.10 -7.20
CA THR A 61 3.45 -4.50 -8.32
C THR A 61 2.76 -3.21 -8.79
N SER A 62 3.47 -2.39 -9.56
CA SER A 62 2.87 -1.22 -10.21
C SER A 62 1.69 -1.61 -11.13
N ASP A 63 1.77 -2.78 -11.77
CA ASP A 63 0.69 -3.31 -12.61
C ASP A 63 -0.53 -3.71 -11.78
N ASP A 64 -0.34 -4.28 -10.57
CA ASP A 64 -1.43 -4.57 -9.65
C ASP A 64 -2.17 -3.29 -9.25
N LEU A 65 -1.42 -2.23 -8.90
CA LEU A 65 -2.01 -0.95 -8.52
C LEU A 65 -2.76 -0.31 -9.68
N THR A 66 -2.19 -0.35 -10.89
CA THR A 66 -2.85 0.14 -12.11
C THR A 66 -4.16 -0.63 -12.37
N THR A 67 -4.10 -1.95 -12.31
CA THR A 67 -5.27 -2.83 -12.49
C THR A 67 -6.36 -2.54 -11.46
N LEU A 68 -5.99 -2.39 -10.19
CA LEU A 68 -6.94 -2.07 -9.12
C LEU A 68 -7.56 -0.68 -9.27
N ASN A 69 -6.75 0.30 -9.69
CA ASN A 69 -7.24 1.65 -9.93
C ASN A 69 -8.25 1.70 -11.08
N GLU A 70 -7.96 1.03 -12.21
CA GLU A 70 -8.90 0.90 -13.31
C GLU A 70 -10.18 0.14 -12.92
N TYR A 71 -10.03 -0.92 -12.13
CA TYR A 71 -11.14 -1.72 -11.62
C TYR A 71 -12.08 -0.88 -10.75
N ALA A 72 -11.52 -0.05 -9.85
CA ALA A 72 -12.25 0.88 -9.02
C ALA A 72 -12.93 1.97 -9.84
N HIS A 73 -12.21 2.58 -10.79
CA HIS A 73 -12.71 3.65 -11.64
C HIS A 73 -13.96 3.22 -12.42
N ARG A 74 -13.97 2.01 -12.99
CA ARG A 74 -15.14 1.46 -13.71
C ARG A 74 -16.38 1.30 -12.82
N ARG A 75 -16.21 1.33 -11.48
CA ARG A 75 -17.27 1.24 -10.47
C ARG A 75 -17.61 2.58 -9.83
N GLY A 76 -17.02 3.67 -10.32
CA GLY A 76 -17.21 4.99 -9.76
C GLY A 76 -16.51 5.18 -8.41
N VAL A 77 -15.48 4.39 -8.11
CA VAL A 77 -14.66 4.48 -6.89
C VAL A 77 -13.30 5.05 -7.23
N GLU A 78 -12.88 6.06 -6.49
CA GLU A 78 -11.52 6.62 -6.51
C GLU A 78 -10.67 5.96 -5.42
N ILE A 79 -9.47 5.49 -5.75
CA ILE A 79 -8.49 5.03 -4.76
C ILE A 79 -7.57 6.19 -4.39
N ILE A 80 -7.46 6.46 -3.08
CA ILE A 80 -6.52 7.43 -2.51
C ILE A 80 -5.42 6.63 -1.82
N PHE A 81 -4.23 6.59 -2.44
CA PHE A 81 -3.06 5.97 -1.84
C PHE A 81 -2.43 6.89 -0.82
N GLU A 82 -2.13 6.34 0.38
CA GLU A 82 -1.44 7.06 1.44
C GLU A 82 -0.09 6.44 1.73
N VAL A 83 0.94 7.30 1.70
CA VAL A 83 2.31 6.98 2.11
C VAL A 83 2.75 8.07 3.08
N ASP A 84 2.98 7.72 4.34
CA ASP A 84 3.28 8.68 5.38
C ASP A 84 4.77 8.94 5.53
N VAL A 85 5.10 10.20 5.86
CA VAL A 85 6.44 10.64 6.23
C VAL A 85 6.34 11.83 7.22
N PRO A 86 7.32 12.02 8.11
CA PRO A 86 8.48 11.17 8.44
C PRO A 86 8.13 10.01 9.38
N GLY A 87 6.97 10.00 9.99
CA GLY A 87 6.45 8.89 10.81
C GLY A 87 5.88 7.77 9.95
N HIS A 88 5.61 6.61 10.57
CA HIS A 88 5.05 5.43 9.88
C HIS A 88 5.94 4.88 8.75
N ALA A 89 7.27 5.11 8.83
CA ALA A 89 8.21 4.84 7.75
C ALA A 89 9.37 3.90 8.13
N ALA A 90 9.33 3.23 9.28
CA ALA A 90 10.45 2.40 9.75
C ALA A 90 10.74 1.21 8.80
N SER A 91 9.76 0.69 8.07
CA SER A 91 9.95 -0.39 7.10
C SER A 91 10.85 0.00 5.92
N TRP A 92 10.99 1.29 5.63
CA TRP A 92 11.86 1.80 4.56
C TRP A 92 13.33 1.47 4.82
N GLY A 93 13.73 1.41 6.11
CA GLY A 93 15.08 1.11 6.52
C GLY A 93 15.56 -0.29 6.17
N ALA A 94 14.67 -1.23 5.87
CA ALA A 94 15.05 -2.56 5.40
C ALA A 94 15.72 -2.53 4.01
N GLY A 95 15.30 -1.58 3.16
CA GLY A 95 15.87 -1.37 1.84
C GLY A 95 16.86 -0.20 1.79
N LYS A 96 16.58 0.86 2.55
CA LYS A 96 17.34 2.10 2.56
C LYS A 96 17.55 2.61 4.00
N PRO A 97 18.53 2.05 4.75
CA PRO A 97 18.78 2.45 6.14
C PRO A 97 19.05 3.95 6.31
N GLU A 98 19.62 4.59 5.30
CA GLU A 98 19.95 6.02 5.28
C GLU A 98 18.71 6.94 5.34
N LEU A 99 17.53 6.41 5.11
CA LEU A 99 16.27 7.18 5.22
C LEU A 99 15.73 7.24 6.65
N LEU A 100 16.27 6.41 7.56
CA LEU A 100 15.86 6.42 8.96
C LEU A 100 16.67 7.47 9.73
N ALA A 101 15.97 8.25 10.55
CA ALA A 101 16.64 9.16 11.48
C ALA A 101 17.26 8.37 12.64
N ASP A 102 18.52 8.62 12.93
CA ASP A 102 19.15 8.13 14.15
C ASP A 102 18.65 8.96 15.35
N CYS A 103 17.76 8.38 16.13
CA CYS A 103 17.34 8.96 17.40
C CYS A 103 18.25 8.43 18.52
N TYR A 104 19.29 9.18 18.83
CA TYR A 104 20.09 8.91 20.04
C TYR A 104 19.25 9.33 21.26
N ALA A 105 18.84 8.37 22.08
CA ALA A 105 18.27 8.62 23.39
C ALA A 105 19.40 8.80 24.42
#